data_3a6833dfaa44033a60c3cff91662a346
#
_entry.id   3a6833dfaa44033a60c3cff91662a346
#
_cell.length_a   1.000
_cell.length_b   1.000
_cell.length_c   1.000
_cell.angle_alpha   90.00
_cell.angle_beta   90.00
_cell.angle_gamma   90.00
#
_symmetry.space_group_name_H-M   'P 1'
#
loop_
_entity.id
_entity.type
_entity.pdbx_description
1 polymer ?
#
loop_
_entity_poly.entity_id
_entity_poly.type
_entity_poly.pdbx_seq_one_letter_code
_entity_poly.pdbx_strand_id
1 'polypeptide(L)'
;VLAAVENDVDWIGSDSIGSAVDIESPGRDFAVARLTYENVGRTRRSLGYMGTFVGGPRYDAAVHSIDAHYGAGSGKLKADAQLISSDRADLQGYGAMVDVNYAQANGLRHKFEIDYMDENVNFNDLGFLLRNNYGRFRYAVMYSKNRLTTKLSNFRTTLSAIQQYNIDPGQVTDSSLLWRSSVVLPGRNTL
;
A
#
# COMPACT_ATOMS: atom_id res chain seq x y z
N VAL A 1 -9.67 -17.48 -9.40
CA VAL A 1 -10.91 -17.24 -8.66
C VAL A 1 -10.90 -18.12 -7.42
N LEU A 2 -11.28 -17.54 -6.28
CA LEU A 2 -11.44 -18.25 -5.01
C LEU A 2 -12.80 -17.84 -4.44
N ALA A 3 -13.53 -18.80 -3.85
CA ALA A 3 -14.76 -18.56 -3.13
C ALA A 3 -14.74 -19.35 -1.81
N ALA A 4 -15.31 -18.79 -0.77
CA ALA A 4 -15.46 -19.43 0.53
C ALA A 4 -16.80 -19.06 1.14
N VAL A 5 -17.36 -19.93 1.94
CA VAL A 5 -18.60 -19.75 2.69
C VAL A 5 -18.30 -20.01 4.16
N GLU A 6 -18.70 -19.11 5.01
CA GLU A 6 -18.63 -19.24 6.45
C GLU A 6 -19.99 -19.76 6.96
N ASN A 7 -19.99 -20.79 7.77
CA ASN A 7 -21.23 -21.30 8.38
C ASN A 7 -21.65 -20.41 9.55
N ASP A 8 -22.95 -20.43 9.86
CA ASP A 8 -23.47 -19.82 11.07
C ASP A 8 -22.81 -20.45 12.30
N VAL A 9 -22.53 -19.64 13.31
CA VAL A 9 -21.92 -20.07 14.56
C VAL A 9 -22.76 -19.59 15.72
N ASP A 10 -23.19 -20.52 16.56
CA ASP A 10 -23.92 -20.24 17.79
C ASP A 10 -22.96 -20.27 18.98
N TRP A 11 -23.01 -19.27 19.82
CA TRP A 11 -22.22 -19.18 21.04
C TRP A 11 -23.15 -18.95 22.25
N ILE A 12 -22.70 -19.42 23.39
CA ILE A 12 -23.28 -19.07 24.65
C ILE A 12 -22.44 -17.96 25.28
N GLY A 13 -22.99 -16.75 25.35
CA GLY A 13 -22.41 -15.61 26.04
C GLY A 13 -23.03 -15.41 27.42
N SER A 14 -22.55 -14.43 28.17
CA SER A 14 -23.22 -13.94 29.36
C SER A 14 -23.55 -12.45 29.24
N ASP A 15 -24.73 -12.07 29.68
CA ASP A 15 -25.11 -10.65 29.76
C ASP A 15 -24.41 -9.94 30.93
N SER A 16 -24.70 -8.65 31.13
CA SER A 16 -24.10 -7.82 32.18
C SER A 16 -24.45 -8.26 33.63
N ILE A 17 -25.42 -9.15 33.79
CA ILE A 17 -25.83 -9.72 35.10
C ILE A 17 -25.46 -11.20 35.24
N GLY A 18 -24.74 -11.77 34.28
CA GLY A 18 -24.22 -13.12 34.34
C GLY A 18 -25.18 -14.22 33.83
N SER A 19 -26.31 -13.85 33.21
CA SER A 19 -27.24 -14.82 32.61
C SER A 19 -26.72 -15.31 31.29
N ALA A 20 -26.89 -16.61 30.99
CA ALA A 20 -26.53 -17.18 29.70
C ALA A 20 -27.42 -16.60 28.59
N VAL A 21 -26.77 -16.17 27.49
CA VAL A 21 -27.44 -15.63 26.31
C VAL A 21 -26.91 -16.38 25.07
N ASP A 22 -27.83 -16.91 24.27
CA ASP A 22 -27.48 -17.47 22.98
C ASP A 22 -27.21 -16.33 21.98
N ILE A 23 -26.04 -16.33 21.37
CA ILE A 23 -25.61 -15.35 20.39
C ILE A 23 -25.45 -16.08 19.06
N GLU A 24 -26.33 -15.80 18.13
CA GLU A 24 -26.22 -16.23 16.74
C GLU A 24 -25.26 -15.29 15.97
N SER A 25 -24.24 -15.85 15.33
CA SER A 25 -23.37 -15.15 14.40
C SER A 25 -23.58 -15.75 13.01
N PRO A 26 -24.40 -15.13 12.17
CA PRO A 26 -24.64 -15.64 10.84
C PRO A 26 -23.36 -15.56 9.98
N GLY A 27 -23.16 -16.60 9.17
CA GLY A 27 -22.01 -16.72 8.29
C GLY A 27 -22.00 -15.71 7.14
N ARG A 28 -20.87 -15.64 6.45
CA ARG A 28 -20.67 -14.73 5.31
C ARG A 28 -20.14 -15.49 4.10
N ASP A 29 -20.46 -14.96 2.94
CA ASP A 29 -19.95 -15.45 1.65
C ASP A 29 -18.78 -14.57 1.18
N PHE A 30 -17.75 -15.21 0.65
CA PHE A 30 -16.55 -14.53 0.18
C PHE A 30 -16.25 -14.95 -1.26
N ALA A 31 -15.90 -13.97 -2.10
CA ALA A 31 -15.41 -14.23 -3.45
C ALA A 31 -14.23 -13.32 -3.77
N VAL A 32 -13.19 -13.88 -4.41
CA VAL A 32 -12.05 -13.13 -4.92
C VAL A 32 -11.77 -13.57 -6.34
N ALA A 33 -11.61 -12.61 -7.24
CA ALA A 33 -11.19 -12.83 -8.62
C ALA A 33 -10.00 -11.93 -8.95
N ARG A 34 -8.97 -12.49 -9.56
CA ARG A 34 -7.83 -11.74 -10.10
C ARG A 34 -7.56 -12.13 -11.54
N LEU A 35 -7.37 -11.12 -12.38
CA LEU A 35 -6.91 -11.24 -13.76
C LEU A 35 -5.64 -10.43 -13.90
N THR A 36 -4.63 -10.97 -14.55
CA THR A 36 -3.37 -10.27 -14.81
C THR A 36 -2.93 -10.55 -16.24
N TYR A 37 -2.63 -9.48 -16.97
CA TYR A 37 -1.94 -9.54 -18.24
C TYR A 37 -0.51 -9.07 -18.04
N GLU A 38 0.48 -9.87 -18.43
CA GLU A 38 1.87 -9.52 -18.31
C GLU A 38 2.58 -9.71 -19.67
N ASN A 39 3.36 -8.70 -20.07
CA ASN A 39 4.25 -8.78 -21.19
C ASN A 39 5.70 -8.66 -20.69
N VAL A 40 6.45 -9.75 -20.82
CA VAL A 40 7.84 -9.86 -20.37
C VAL A 40 8.73 -9.89 -21.60
N GLY A 41 9.29 -8.74 -21.94
CA GLY A 41 10.26 -8.58 -23.03
C GLY A 41 11.43 -7.71 -22.56
N ARG A 42 11.94 -6.89 -23.46
CA ARG A 42 12.96 -5.89 -23.14
C ARG A 42 12.46 -4.86 -22.11
N THR A 43 11.16 -4.69 -22.04
CA THR A 43 10.42 -3.86 -21.08
C THR A 43 9.39 -4.75 -20.43
N ARG A 44 9.31 -4.75 -19.11
CA ARG A 44 8.26 -5.48 -18.37
C ARG A 44 7.05 -4.57 -18.21
N ARG A 45 5.88 -5.05 -18.58
CA ARG A 45 4.61 -4.34 -18.41
C ARG A 45 3.56 -5.32 -17.92
N SER A 46 2.82 -4.95 -16.91
CA SER A 46 1.65 -5.71 -16.51
C SER A 46 0.48 -4.80 -16.19
N LEU A 47 -0.71 -5.32 -16.42
CA LEU A 47 -1.98 -4.72 -16.04
C LEU A 47 -2.77 -5.80 -15.31
N GLY A 48 -3.23 -5.47 -14.11
CA GLY A 48 -4.00 -6.35 -13.26
C GLY A 48 -5.38 -5.76 -12.95
N TYR A 49 -6.32 -6.65 -12.70
CA TYR A 49 -7.61 -6.35 -12.10
C TYR A 49 -7.83 -7.33 -10.95
N MET A 50 -8.31 -6.84 -9.82
CA MET A 50 -8.76 -7.65 -8.70
C MET A 50 -10.12 -7.17 -8.21
N GLY A 51 -11.05 -8.12 -8.07
CA GLY A 51 -12.33 -7.90 -7.43
C GLY A 51 -12.47 -8.79 -6.21
N THR A 52 -12.96 -8.25 -5.12
CA THR A 52 -13.35 -8.98 -3.92
C THR A 52 -14.78 -8.67 -3.56
N PHE A 53 -15.50 -9.66 -3.06
CA PHE A 53 -16.86 -9.53 -2.59
C PHE A 53 -17.04 -10.25 -1.26
N VAL A 54 -17.75 -9.63 -0.35
CA VAL A 54 -18.18 -10.21 0.92
C VAL A 54 -19.67 -9.97 1.04
N GLY A 55 -20.46 -11.05 1.03
CA GLY A 55 -21.90 -11.03 1.29
C GLY A 55 -22.17 -11.38 2.74
N GLY A 56 -23.06 -10.69 3.39
CA GLY A 56 -23.40 -10.97 4.78
C GLY A 56 -24.74 -10.41 5.21
N PRO A 57 -25.27 -10.87 6.34
CA PRO A 57 -26.61 -10.52 6.78
C PRO A 57 -26.74 -9.06 7.25
N ARG A 58 -25.63 -8.37 7.47
CA ARG A 58 -25.65 -6.97 7.95
C ARG A 58 -25.36 -5.98 6.83
N TYR A 59 -24.47 -6.34 5.92
CA TYR A 59 -24.08 -5.53 4.77
C TYR A 59 -23.32 -6.39 3.76
N ASP A 60 -23.31 -5.93 2.53
CA ASP A 60 -22.40 -6.41 1.50
C ASP A 60 -21.20 -5.46 1.37
N ALA A 61 -20.06 -6.01 0.96
CA ALA A 61 -18.88 -5.22 0.64
C ALA A 61 -18.25 -5.71 -0.67
N ALA A 62 -17.91 -4.79 -1.54
CA ALA A 62 -17.20 -5.06 -2.79
C ALA A 62 -16.00 -4.12 -2.93
N VAL A 63 -14.88 -4.67 -3.38
CA VAL A 63 -13.70 -3.87 -3.71
C VAL A 63 -13.22 -4.24 -5.09
N HIS A 64 -12.98 -3.23 -5.90
CA HIS A 64 -12.40 -3.35 -7.23
C HIS A 64 -11.09 -2.60 -7.28
N SER A 65 -10.04 -3.22 -7.82
CA SER A 65 -8.78 -2.54 -8.05
C SER A 65 -8.23 -2.83 -9.44
N ILE A 66 -7.59 -1.82 -10.02
CA ILE A 66 -6.79 -1.94 -11.24
C ILE A 66 -5.37 -1.56 -10.88
N ASP A 67 -4.42 -2.41 -11.21
CA ASP A 67 -3.00 -2.18 -11.01
C ASP A 67 -2.22 -2.22 -12.33
N ALA A 68 -1.23 -1.35 -12.45
CA ALA A 68 -0.34 -1.29 -13.59
C ALA A 68 1.11 -1.23 -13.13
N HIS A 69 1.97 -2.02 -13.76
CA HIS A 69 3.41 -2.06 -13.47
C HIS A 69 4.20 -1.84 -14.74
N TYR A 70 5.23 -1.01 -14.65
CA TYR A 70 6.15 -0.73 -15.73
C TYR A 70 7.60 -0.84 -15.25
N GLY A 71 8.41 -1.62 -15.98
CA GLY A 71 9.84 -1.72 -15.76
C GLY A 71 10.60 -1.53 -17.06
N ALA A 72 11.41 -0.47 -17.15
CA ALA A 72 12.28 -0.25 -18.32
C ALA A 72 13.33 -1.36 -18.44
N GLY A 73 13.65 -1.78 -19.67
CA GLY A 73 14.62 -2.85 -19.95
C GLY A 73 16.03 -2.57 -19.45
N SER A 74 16.37 -1.30 -19.19
CA SER A 74 17.62 -0.91 -18.54
C SER A 74 17.62 -1.10 -17.04
N GLY A 75 16.47 -1.43 -16.42
CA GLY A 75 16.26 -1.49 -14.97
C GLY A 75 16.30 -0.13 -14.27
N LYS A 76 16.47 0.96 -15.02
CA LYS A 76 16.62 2.31 -14.44
C LYS A 76 15.31 2.93 -13.99
N LEU A 77 14.20 2.59 -14.65
CA LEU A 77 12.88 3.12 -14.32
C LEU A 77 11.93 1.98 -13.96
N LYS A 78 11.26 2.12 -12.82
CA LYS A 78 10.12 1.30 -12.41
C LYS A 78 9.01 2.24 -12.00
N ALA A 79 7.81 1.96 -12.44
CA ALA A 79 6.60 2.69 -12.06
C ALA A 79 5.49 1.69 -11.76
N ASP A 80 4.83 1.89 -10.64
CA ASP A 80 3.72 1.08 -10.16
C ASP A 80 2.56 2.03 -9.87
N ALA A 81 1.34 1.67 -10.27
CA ALA A 81 0.14 2.44 -10.01
C ALA A 81 -1.00 1.51 -9.66
N GLN A 82 -1.89 1.96 -8.77
CA GLN A 82 -3.10 1.24 -8.41
C GLN A 82 -4.24 2.23 -8.20
N LEU A 83 -5.43 1.87 -8.71
CA LEU A 83 -6.68 2.54 -8.43
C LEU A 83 -7.58 1.55 -7.69
N ILE A 84 -8.31 2.03 -6.70
CA ILE A 84 -9.18 1.24 -5.83
C ILE A 84 -10.55 1.91 -5.78
N SER A 85 -11.60 1.12 -5.91
CA SER A 85 -12.97 1.51 -5.58
C SER A 85 -13.51 0.50 -4.56
N SER A 86 -14.05 0.98 -3.47
CA SER A 86 -14.73 0.16 -2.48
C SER A 86 -16.18 0.60 -2.34
N ASP A 87 -17.06 -0.36 -2.18
CA ASP A 87 -18.47 -0.17 -1.84
C ASP A 87 -18.73 -1.04 -0.59
N ARG A 88 -19.20 -0.42 0.47
CA ARG A 88 -19.48 -1.10 1.72
C ARG A 88 -20.66 -0.46 2.41
N ALA A 89 -21.75 -1.22 2.57
CA ALA A 89 -22.98 -0.72 3.20
C ALA A 89 -23.48 0.59 2.53
N ASP A 90 -23.53 0.63 1.20
CA ASP A 90 -23.93 1.77 0.36
C ASP A 90 -23.01 3.01 0.45
N LEU A 91 -21.85 2.89 1.08
CA LEU A 91 -20.81 3.92 1.10
C LEU A 91 -19.72 3.59 0.08
N GLN A 92 -19.64 4.42 -0.95
CA GLN A 92 -18.63 4.29 -1.99
C GLN A 92 -17.41 5.15 -1.68
N GLY A 93 -16.22 4.55 -1.81
CA GLY A 93 -14.95 5.21 -1.58
C GLY A 93 -13.91 4.87 -2.64
N TYR A 94 -12.92 5.75 -2.80
CA TYR A 94 -11.87 5.65 -3.81
C TYR A 94 -10.48 5.81 -3.22
N GLY A 95 -9.53 5.07 -3.78
CA GLY A 95 -8.13 5.18 -3.47
C GLY A 95 -7.26 5.16 -4.73
N ALA A 96 -6.10 5.79 -4.65
CA ALA A 96 -5.09 5.77 -5.70
C ALA A 96 -3.69 5.74 -5.08
N MET A 97 -2.80 4.96 -5.67
CA MET A 97 -1.39 4.89 -5.29
C MET A 97 -0.51 4.92 -6.54
N VAL A 98 0.59 5.66 -6.46
CA VAL A 98 1.62 5.72 -7.51
C VAL A 98 2.99 5.69 -6.86
N ASP A 99 3.86 4.81 -7.34
CA ASP A 99 5.26 4.67 -6.92
C ASP A 99 6.16 4.72 -8.14
N VAL A 100 7.12 5.62 -8.17
CA VAL A 100 8.08 5.74 -9.27
C VAL A 100 9.50 5.70 -8.72
N ASN A 101 10.30 4.77 -9.22
CA ASN A 101 11.71 4.61 -8.87
C ASN A 101 12.57 4.84 -10.11
N TYR A 102 13.45 5.82 -10.06
CA TYR A 102 14.39 6.14 -11.13
C TYR A 102 15.83 6.08 -10.65
N ALA A 103 16.64 5.23 -11.28
CA ALA A 103 18.05 5.03 -10.95
C ALA A 103 18.96 5.56 -12.08
N GLN A 104 19.89 6.46 -11.74
CA GLN A 104 20.93 6.94 -12.66
C GLN A 104 22.21 6.09 -12.53
N ALA A 105 23.01 6.07 -13.60
CA ALA A 105 24.25 5.28 -13.65
C ALA A 105 25.32 5.72 -12.64
N ASN A 106 25.24 6.96 -12.15
CA ASN A 106 26.19 7.56 -11.20
C ASN A 106 25.92 7.22 -9.73
N GLY A 107 24.95 6.31 -9.44
CA GLY A 107 24.57 5.94 -8.08
C GLY A 107 23.47 6.79 -7.45
N LEU A 108 22.92 7.75 -8.20
CA LEU A 108 21.80 8.57 -7.78
C LEU A 108 20.48 7.83 -8.08
N ARG A 109 19.58 7.83 -7.11
CA ARG A 109 18.24 7.24 -7.23
C ARG A 109 17.20 8.22 -6.72
N HIS A 110 16.09 8.27 -7.41
CA HIS A 110 14.92 9.05 -7.05
C HIS A 110 13.77 8.10 -6.76
N LYS A 111 13.08 8.34 -5.67
CA LYS A 111 11.83 7.65 -5.33
C LYS A 111 10.74 8.69 -5.13
N PHE A 112 9.60 8.43 -5.75
CA PHE A 112 8.45 9.29 -5.72
C PHE A 112 7.23 8.43 -5.40
N GLU A 113 6.45 8.82 -4.40
CA GLU A 113 5.25 8.11 -3.94
C GLU A 113 4.12 9.11 -3.75
N ILE A 114 2.96 8.76 -4.27
CA ILE A 114 1.70 9.44 -4.00
C ILE A 114 0.70 8.40 -3.53
N ASP A 115 0.03 8.68 -2.42
CA ASP A 115 -1.12 7.93 -1.94
C ASP A 115 -2.29 8.89 -1.75
N TYR A 116 -3.46 8.43 -2.15
CA TYR A 116 -4.73 9.09 -1.95
C TYR A 116 -5.75 8.05 -1.48
N MET A 117 -6.37 8.28 -0.35
CA MET A 117 -7.45 7.45 0.19
C MET A 117 -8.53 8.38 0.69
N ASP A 118 -9.69 8.40 0.05
CA ASP A 118 -10.81 9.23 0.50
C ASP A 118 -11.35 8.77 1.86
N GLU A 119 -12.31 9.50 2.40
CA GLU A 119 -12.87 9.23 3.72
C GLU A 119 -13.73 7.97 3.78
N ASN A 120 -14.33 7.57 2.64
CA ASN A 120 -15.25 6.46 2.56
C ASN A 120 -14.59 5.15 2.13
N VAL A 121 -13.35 5.21 1.59
CA VAL A 121 -12.66 4.00 1.15
C VAL A 121 -12.47 3.02 2.30
N ASN A 122 -12.93 1.79 2.11
CA ASN A 122 -12.83 0.74 3.11
C ASN A 122 -12.75 -0.63 2.43
N PHE A 123 -11.66 -1.33 2.65
CA PHE A 123 -11.45 -2.70 2.14
C PHE A 123 -10.99 -3.66 3.25
N ASN A 124 -11.36 -3.37 4.51
CA ASN A 124 -10.94 -4.17 5.66
C ASN A 124 -11.64 -5.52 5.76
N ASP A 125 -12.69 -5.76 4.98
CA ASP A 125 -13.41 -7.04 5.02
C ASP A 125 -12.58 -8.21 4.45
N LEU A 126 -11.77 -7.96 3.40
CA LEU A 126 -10.83 -8.94 2.82
C LEU A 126 -9.43 -8.35 2.58
N GLY A 127 -9.12 -7.26 3.21
CA GLY A 127 -7.83 -6.57 3.11
C GLY A 127 -7.45 -5.91 4.42
N PHE A 128 -6.49 -5.02 4.36
CA PHE A 128 -6.07 -4.22 5.50
C PHE A 128 -5.83 -2.77 5.08
N LEU A 129 -6.63 -1.87 5.60
CA LEU A 129 -6.47 -0.43 5.46
C LEU A 129 -6.18 0.15 6.84
N LEU A 130 -4.97 0.65 7.05
CA LEU A 130 -4.58 1.25 8.32
C LEU A 130 -5.34 2.55 8.58
N ARG A 131 -5.59 3.33 7.52
CA ARG A 131 -6.22 4.65 7.60
C ARG A 131 -6.79 5.05 6.25
N ASN A 132 -7.96 5.66 6.25
CA ASN A 132 -8.55 6.42 5.14
C ASN A 132 -8.44 7.95 5.38
N ASN A 133 -9.09 8.75 4.58
CA ASN A 133 -9.12 10.20 4.66
C ASN A 133 -7.71 10.82 4.68
N TYR A 134 -6.82 10.36 3.81
CA TYR A 134 -5.49 10.96 3.71
C TYR A 134 -4.97 11.06 2.29
N GLY A 135 -4.22 12.12 2.04
CA GLY A 135 -3.31 12.26 0.91
C GLY A 135 -1.88 12.32 1.41
N ARG A 136 -0.97 11.60 0.76
CA ARG A 136 0.45 11.60 1.09
C ARG A 136 1.29 11.75 -0.16
N PHE A 137 2.23 12.66 -0.08
CA PHE A 137 3.29 12.84 -1.05
C PHE A 137 4.64 12.55 -0.39
N ARG A 138 5.45 11.70 -0.99
CA ARG A 138 6.81 11.45 -0.56
C ARG A 138 7.77 11.54 -1.74
N TYR A 139 8.85 12.28 -1.54
CA TYR A 139 9.98 12.28 -2.46
C TYR A 139 11.26 11.98 -1.72
N ALA A 140 12.07 11.07 -2.26
CA ALA A 140 13.38 10.77 -1.72
C ALA A 140 14.43 10.76 -2.83
N VAL A 141 15.56 11.38 -2.58
CA VAL A 141 16.77 11.27 -3.39
C VAL A 141 17.84 10.55 -2.58
N MET A 142 18.37 9.50 -3.15
CA MET A 142 19.42 8.67 -2.55
C MET A 142 20.65 8.69 -3.46
N TYR A 143 21.79 8.97 -2.87
CA TYR A 143 23.09 8.79 -3.52
C TYR A 143 23.87 7.68 -2.83
N SER A 144 24.42 6.74 -3.60
CA SER A 144 25.23 5.65 -3.07
C SER A 144 26.49 5.45 -3.91
N LYS A 145 27.62 5.25 -3.26
CA LYS A 145 28.89 4.99 -3.90
C LYS A 145 29.70 3.97 -3.08
N ASN A 146 30.11 2.88 -3.71
CA ASN A 146 30.82 1.80 -3.03
C ASN A 146 32.21 2.23 -2.52
N ARG A 147 32.86 3.18 -3.20
CA ARG A 147 34.14 3.74 -2.81
C ARG A 147 34.12 5.24 -3.02
N LEU A 148 34.01 6.00 -1.93
CA LEU A 148 34.02 7.46 -2.00
C LEU A 148 35.46 7.98 -2.08
N THR A 149 36.37 7.39 -1.28
CA THR A 149 37.81 7.63 -1.29
C THR A 149 38.56 6.30 -1.07
N THR A 150 39.90 6.32 -1.05
CA THR A 150 40.71 5.13 -0.73
C THR A 150 40.44 4.60 0.69
N LYS A 151 39.97 5.44 1.62
CA LYS A 151 39.74 5.11 3.03
C LYS A 151 38.24 4.97 3.37
N LEU A 152 37.34 5.51 2.56
CA LEU A 152 35.92 5.53 2.83
C LEU A 152 35.17 4.67 1.80
N SER A 153 34.47 3.66 2.29
CA SER A 153 33.70 2.75 1.45
C SER A 153 32.21 2.76 1.82
N ASN A 154 31.37 2.27 0.90
CA ASN A 154 29.93 2.12 1.10
C ASN A 154 29.22 3.39 1.61
N PHE A 155 29.57 4.52 1.00
CA PHE A 155 28.86 5.77 1.30
C PHE A 155 27.43 5.72 0.77
N ARG A 156 26.48 6.08 1.62
CA ARG A 156 25.08 6.26 1.26
C ARG A 156 24.54 7.50 1.96
N THR A 157 23.82 8.32 1.22
CA THR A 157 23.07 9.43 1.78
C THR A 157 21.69 9.49 1.16
N THR A 158 20.69 9.82 1.96
CA THR A 158 19.29 9.93 1.55
C THR A 158 18.72 11.23 2.12
N LEU A 159 18.12 12.03 1.27
CA LEU A 159 17.29 13.15 1.65
C LEU A 159 15.86 12.82 1.23
N SER A 160 14.91 12.91 2.15
CA SER A 160 13.49 12.67 1.87
C SER A 160 12.62 13.77 2.44
N ALA A 161 11.63 14.16 1.66
CA ALA A 161 10.55 15.06 2.06
C ALA A 161 9.22 14.29 2.05
N ILE A 162 8.42 14.49 3.07
CA ILE A 162 7.10 13.89 3.23
C ILE A 162 6.13 15.02 3.54
N GLN A 163 4.97 14.98 2.88
CA GLN A 163 3.83 15.79 3.25
C GLN A 163 2.59 14.91 3.25
N GLN A 164 1.84 14.96 4.34
CA GLN A 164 0.59 14.24 4.51
C GLN A 164 -0.48 15.19 5.01
N TYR A 165 -1.69 14.98 4.54
CA TYR A 165 -2.85 15.77 4.93
C TYR A 165 -4.09 14.89 5.02
N ASN A 166 -5.05 15.30 5.85
CA ASN A 166 -6.42 14.81 5.76
C ASN A 166 -7.08 15.47 4.57
N ILE A 167 -7.80 14.70 3.76
CA ILE A 167 -8.52 15.22 2.60
C ILE A 167 -9.66 16.12 3.06
N ASP A 168 -10.43 15.64 4.02
CA ASP A 168 -11.44 16.41 4.74
C ASP A 168 -11.02 16.53 6.22
N PRO A 169 -10.86 17.71 6.78
CA PRO A 169 -11.08 19.09 6.28
C PRO A 169 -9.87 19.76 5.56
N GLY A 170 -8.97 19.04 4.94
CA GLY A 170 -7.82 19.61 4.24
C GLY A 170 -6.65 20.01 5.14
N GLN A 171 -6.52 19.37 6.29
CA GLN A 171 -5.51 19.69 7.30
C GLN A 171 -4.21 18.92 7.07
N VAL A 172 -3.07 19.65 7.08
CA VAL A 172 -1.74 19.00 7.07
C VAL A 172 -1.53 18.26 8.39
N THR A 173 -1.22 16.96 8.30
CA THR A 173 -1.01 16.06 9.45
C THR A 173 0.45 15.71 9.67
N ASP A 174 1.26 15.74 8.60
CA ASP A 174 2.72 15.56 8.68
C ASP A 174 3.40 16.39 7.59
N SER A 175 4.48 17.06 7.97
CA SER A 175 5.38 17.74 7.06
C SER A 175 6.79 17.56 7.58
N SER A 176 7.55 16.69 6.94
CA SER A 176 8.88 16.32 7.43
C SER A 176 9.94 16.32 6.33
N LEU A 177 11.14 16.74 6.72
CA LEU A 177 12.35 16.64 5.94
C LEU A 177 13.37 15.79 6.72
N LEU A 178 13.78 14.67 6.16
CA LEU A 178 14.70 13.74 6.80
C LEU A 178 15.95 13.59 5.96
N TRP A 179 17.10 13.80 6.60
CA TRP A 179 18.40 13.49 6.03
C TRP A 179 19.07 12.38 6.83
N ARG A 180 19.53 11.35 6.12
CA ARG A 180 20.27 10.22 6.71
C ARG A 180 21.49 9.94 5.85
N SER A 181 22.65 9.79 6.49
CA SER A 181 23.90 9.41 5.84
C SER A 181 24.58 8.28 6.60
N SER A 182 25.27 7.42 5.89
CA SER A 182 26.10 6.36 6.45
C SER A 182 27.36 6.17 5.61
N VAL A 183 28.44 5.81 6.26
CA VAL A 183 29.73 5.52 5.62
C VAL A 183 30.44 4.40 6.39
N VAL A 184 31.14 3.52 5.68
CA VAL A 184 31.98 2.49 6.28
C VAL A 184 33.40 2.99 6.31
N LEU A 185 33.97 3.05 7.53
CA LEU A 185 35.36 3.45 7.82
C LEU A 185 36.31 2.25 7.72
N PRO A 186 37.63 2.48 7.69
CA PRO A 186 38.61 1.41 7.84
C PRO A 186 38.37 0.58 9.12
N GLY A 187 38.56 -0.74 9.03
CA GLY A 187 38.26 -1.64 10.15
C GLY A 187 36.79 -2.10 10.20
N ARG A 188 35.96 -1.81 9.14
CA ARG A 188 34.55 -2.15 9.03
C ARG A 188 33.62 -1.46 10.05
N ASN A 189 34.06 -0.36 10.65
CA ASN A 189 33.21 0.48 11.50
C ASN A 189 32.23 1.28 10.63
N THR A 190 30.96 1.36 11.05
CA THR A 190 29.90 2.14 10.35
C THR A 190 29.52 3.34 11.21
N LEU A 191 29.46 4.51 10.59
CA LEU A 191 28.92 5.75 11.12
C LEU A 191 27.62 6.08 10.39
#